data_90690b5fb4fa435286961a5b1246a86f
#
_entry.id   90690b5fb4fa435286961a5b1246a86f
#
_cell.length_a   1.000
_cell.length_b   1.000
_cell.length_c   1.000
_cell.angle_alpha   90.00
_cell.angle_beta   90.00
_cell.angle_gamma   90.00
#
_symmetry.space_group_name_H-M   'P 1'
#
loop_
_entity.id
_entity.type
_entity.pdbx_description
1 polymer ?
#
loop_
_entity_poly.entity_id
_entity_poly.type
_entity_poly.pdbx_seq_one_letter_code
_entity_poly.pdbx_strand_id
1 'polypeptide(L)'
;MFAILKQLAESDLSISGGGVLEILQDGFGFLRSPEANYLPGPDDIYVSPNQIRRFGLRTGDTVDGEIRQPKDGERYFAILKINEINFEAPESGRHKVHFDNLTPLYPDEWLRLEVETSEDKDMTSRVIDLVAPLGKGQRALIVAQPRTGKTVVLQNIAHSITS
;
A
#
# COMPACT_ATOMS: atom_id res chain seq x y z
N MET A 1 8.59 22.63 9.77
CA MET A 1 8.20 22.39 8.35
C MET A 1 7.16 23.41 7.87
N PHE A 2 6.02 23.59 8.52
CA PHE A 2 4.96 24.54 8.15
C PHE A 2 5.44 25.99 7.88
N ALA A 3 6.33 26.55 8.71
CA ALA A 3 6.87 27.91 8.53
C ALA A 3 7.74 28.05 7.27
N ILE A 4 8.49 27.02 6.92
CA ILE A 4 9.34 26.99 5.72
C ILE A 4 8.46 26.87 4.46
N LEU A 5 7.44 26.02 4.50
CA LEU A 5 6.47 25.90 3.42
C LEU A 5 5.71 27.21 3.17
N LYS A 6 5.39 27.95 4.23
CA LYS A 6 4.74 29.25 4.10
C LYS A 6 5.63 30.30 3.43
N GLN A 7 6.93 30.32 3.77
CA GLN A 7 7.91 31.22 3.12
C GLN A 7 8.19 30.85 1.67
N LEU A 8 8.28 29.54 1.34
CA LEU A 8 8.46 29.07 -0.03
C LEU A 8 7.25 29.40 -0.91
N ALA A 9 6.07 29.33 -0.34
CA ALA A 9 4.83 29.61 -1.05
C ALA A 9 4.58 31.11 -1.31
N GLU A 10 5.24 32.00 -0.59
CA GLU A 10 5.28 33.46 -0.88
C GLU A 10 6.17 33.79 -2.10
N SER A 11 7.00 32.84 -2.56
CA SER A 11 7.99 33.04 -3.64
C SER A 11 7.57 32.54 -5.02
N ASP A 12 6.26 32.38 -5.28
CA ASP A 12 5.69 31.94 -6.59
C ASP A 12 6.23 30.58 -7.12
N LEU A 13 6.83 29.79 -6.23
CA LEU A 13 7.31 28.45 -6.55
C LEU A 13 6.17 27.42 -6.37
N SER A 14 5.98 26.58 -7.38
CA SER A 14 5.06 25.46 -7.28
C SER A 14 5.57 24.49 -6.19
N ILE A 15 4.77 24.30 -5.15
CA ILE A 15 5.09 23.36 -4.06
C ILE A 15 4.37 22.06 -4.37
N SER A 16 5.12 20.95 -4.38
CA SER A 16 4.55 19.61 -4.45
C SER A 16 4.41 19.02 -3.05
N GLY A 17 3.37 18.22 -2.88
CA GLY A 17 3.13 17.47 -1.65
C GLY A 17 2.32 16.24 -1.92
N GLY A 18 2.57 15.20 -1.15
CA GLY A 18 1.92 13.91 -1.31
C GLY A 18 1.66 13.22 0.02
N GLY A 19 0.87 12.16 -0.05
CA GLY A 19 0.54 11.34 1.11
C GLY A 19 -0.50 10.29 0.77
N VAL A 20 -0.95 9.57 1.78
CA VAL A 20 -2.00 8.56 1.66
C VAL A 20 -3.34 9.18 1.97
N LEU A 21 -4.30 9.01 1.06
CA LEU A 21 -5.63 9.60 1.17
C LEU A 21 -6.47 8.89 2.24
N GLU A 22 -7.04 9.66 3.15
CA GLU A 22 -8.12 9.27 4.02
C GLU A 22 -9.36 10.09 3.67
N ILE A 23 -10.45 9.41 3.26
CA ILE A 23 -11.73 10.06 2.96
C ILE A 23 -12.61 10.02 4.20
N LEU A 24 -13.13 11.19 4.60
CA LEU A 24 -14.03 11.32 5.74
C LEU A 24 -15.50 11.14 5.31
N GLN A 25 -16.39 10.98 6.28
CA GLN A 25 -17.83 10.74 6.05
C GLN A 25 -18.50 11.86 5.24
N ASP A 26 -18.00 13.09 5.35
CA ASP A 26 -18.49 14.25 4.62
C ASP A 26 -18.06 14.29 3.14
N GLY A 27 -17.31 13.28 2.67
CA GLY A 27 -16.91 13.11 1.28
C GLY A 27 -15.70 13.92 0.85
N PHE A 28 -15.06 14.68 1.71
CA PHE A 28 -13.73 15.26 1.48
C PHE A 28 -12.66 14.38 2.12
N GLY A 29 -11.39 14.60 1.79
CA GLY A 29 -10.28 13.81 2.31
C GLY A 29 -9.08 14.62 2.71
N PHE A 30 -8.16 13.93 3.37
CA PHE A 30 -6.83 14.44 3.71
C PHE A 30 -5.75 13.48 3.26
N LEU A 31 -4.65 14.01 2.75
CA LEU A 31 -3.43 13.24 2.54
C LEU A 31 -2.66 13.20 3.85
N ARG A 32 -2.49 11.99 4.37
CA ARG A 32 -1.77 11.72 5.62
C ARG A 32 -0.32 11.36 5.34
N SER A 33 0.58 11.89 6.16
CA SER A 33 2.01 11.59 6.04
C SER A 33 2.37 10.26 6.70
N PRO A 34 3.18 9.41 6.04
CA PRO A 34 3.75 8.22 6.66
C PRO A 34 4.67 8.56 7.85
N GLU A 35 5.33 9.73 7.83
CA GLU A 35 6.18 10.20 8.94
C GLU A 35 5.39 10.42 10.24
N ALA A 36 4.10 10.76 10.12
CA ALA A 36 3.19 10.89 11.25
C ALA A 36 2.42 9.60 11.57
N ASN A 37 2.85 8.45 11.06
CA ASN A 37 2.12 7.18 11.16
C ASN A 37 0.66 7.29 10.69
N TYR A 38 0.41 8.11 9.69
CA TYR A 38 -0.92 8.40 9.13
C TYR A 38 -1.92 9.00 10.11
N LEU A 39 -1.45 9.51 11.25
CA LEU A 39 -2.30 10.19 12.24
C LEU A 39 -2.65 11.60 11.75
N PRO A 40 -3.86 12.13 12.12
CA PRO A 40 -4.24 13.49 11.83
C PRO A 40 -3.24 14.52 12.35
N GLY A 41 -2.82 15.44 11.50
CA GLY A 41 -1.83 16.46 11.83
C GLY A 41 -2.10 17.81 11.18
N PRO A 42 -1.38 18.87 11.62
CA PRO A 42 -1.50 20.19 11.03
C PRO A 42 -0.92 20.28 9.61
N ASP A 43 -0.09 19.33 9.23
CA ASP A 43 0.60 19.27 7.92
C ASP A 43 -0.21 18.49 6.88
N ASP A 44 -1.43 18.04 7.21
CA ASP A 44 -2.30 17.32 6.30
C ASP A 44 -2.73 18.20 5.13
N ILE A 45 -2.85 17.59 3.95
CA ILE A 45 -3.24 18.27 2.73
C ILE A 45 -4.69 17.92 2.41
N TYR A 46 -5.52 18.95 2.31
CA TYR A 46 -6.94 18.81 1.98
C TYR A 46 -7.14 18.41 0.52
N VAL A 47 -8.04 17.43 0.31
CA VAL A 47 -8.49 16.97 -1.01
C VAL A 47 -9.99 17.20 -1.13
N SER A 48 -10.41 17.90 -2.18
CA SER A 48 -11.80 18.26 -2.37
C SER A 48 -12.65 17.06 -2.83
N PRO A 49 -13.98 17.05 -2.51
CA PRO A 49 -14.89 16.01 -2.99
C PRO A 49 -14.95 15.90 -4.53
N ASN A 50 -14.74 17.02 -5.21
CA ASN A 50 -14.75 17.03 -6.67
C ASN A 50 -13.54 16.29 -7.27
N GLN A 51 -12.35 16.46 -6.66
CA GLN A 51 -11.15 15.73 -7.08
C GLN A 51 -11.29 14.24 -6.78
N ILE A 52 -11.80 13.88 -5.59
CA ILE A 52 -12.07 12.49 -5.21
C ILE A 52 -12.97 11.81 -6.24
N ARG A 53 -14.09 12.45 -6.59
CA ARG A 53 -15.04 11.90 -7.59
C ARG A 53 -14.47 11.86 -9.00
N ARG A 54 -13.76 12.92 -9.41
CA ARG A 54 -13.20 13.02 -10.77
C ARG A 54 -12.18 11.93 -11.08
N PHE A 55 -11.34 11.61 -10.12
CA PHE A 55 -10.26 10.63 -10.27
C PHE A 55 -10.61 9.25 -9.68
N GLY A 56 -11.81 9.10 -9.08
CA GLY A 56 -12.25 7.85 -8.46
C GLY A 56 -11.36 7.40 -7.29
N LEU A 57 -10.87 8.39 -6.52
CA LEU A 57 -9.96 8.14 -5.40
C LEU A 57 -10.67 7.40 -4.26
N ARG A 58 -9.90 6.57 -3.56
CA ARG A 58 -10.35 5.84 -2.38
C ARG A 58 -9.39 6.04 -1.20
N THR A 59 -9.89 5.79 -0.01
CA THR A 59 -9.02 5.72 1.18
C THR A 59 -7.95 4.66 0.98
N GLY A 60 -6.69 5.04 1.23
CA GLY A 60 -5.52 4.20 1.01
C GLY A 60 -4.76 4.49 -0.29
N ASP A 61 -5.33 5.26 -1.23
CA ASP A 61 -4.59 5.69 -2.41
C ASP A 61 -3.46 6.66 -2.04
N THR A 62 -2.28 6.43 -2.59
CA THR A 62 -1.17 7.39 -2.52
C THR A 62 -1.35 8.43 -3.61
N VAL A 63 -1.39 9.70 -3.22
CA VAL A 63 -1.60 10.82 -4.13
C VAL A 63 -0.46 11.80 -3.99
N ASP A 64 0.11 12.23 -5.11
CA ASP A 64 1.11 13.29 -5.20
C ASP A 64 0.63 14.38 -6.16
N GLY A 65 0.97 15.64 -5.84
CA GLY A 65 0.56 16.75 -6.68
C GLY A 65 1.00 18.12 -6.20
N GLU A 66 0.59 19.12 -6.95
CA GLU A 66 0.83 20.51 -6.60
C GLU A 66 -0.15 20.97 -5.53
N ILE A 67 0.38 21.63 -4.50
CA ILE A 67 -0.41 22.14 -3.37
C ILE A 67 -0.43 23.67 -3.39
N ARG A 68 -1.53 24.25 -2.88
CA ARG A 68 -1.67 25.68 -2.66
C ARG A 68 -1.73 26.01 -1.17
N GLN A 69 -1.34 27.21 -0.86
CA GLN A 69 -1.50 27.76 0.48
C GLN A 69 -2.97 27.78 0.93
N PRO A 70 -3.19 27.68 2.27
CA PRO A 70 -4.49 27.98 2.86
C PRO A 70 -4.91 29.42 2.52
N LYS A 71 -6.15 29.60 2.09
CA LYS A 71 -6.77 30.91 1.96
C LYS A 71 -7.19 31.45 3.32
N ASP A 72 -7.56 32.73 3.38
CA ASP A 72 -8.11 33.34 4.59
C ASP A 72 -9.30 32.51 5.11
N GLY A 73 -9.17 31.99 6.33
CA GLY A 73 -10.13 31.12 6.97
C GLY A 73 -9.92 29.61 6.75
N GLU A 74 -9.02 29.20 5.87
CA GLU A 74 -8.62 27.79 5.69
C GLU A 74 -7.47 27.44 6.65
N ARG A 75 -7.48 26.20 7.16
CA ARG A 75 -6.47 25.72 8.13
C ARG A 75 -5.40 24.86 7.50
N TYR A 76 -5.71 24.22 6.36
CA TYR A 76 -4.87 23.22 5.73
C TYR A 76 -4.43 23.66 4.32
N PHE A 77 -3.27 23.19 3.89
CA PHE A 77 -2.90 23.23 2.47
C PHE A 77 -3.92 22.42 1.67
N ALA A 78 -4.14 22.80 0.43
CA ALA A 78 -5.09 22.09 -0.43
C ALA A 78 -4.38 21.64 -1.71
N ILE A 79 -4.70 20.42 -2.17
CA ILE A 79 -4.20 19.96 -3.45
C ILE A 79 -4.85 20.75 -4.59
N LEU A 80 -4.01 21.31 -5.46
CA LEU A 80 -4.44 22.07 -6.62
C LEU A 80 -4.56 21.17 -7.84
N LYS A 81 -3.51 20.41 -8.12
CA LYS A 81 -3.41 19.52 -9.27
C LYS A 81 -2.80 18.20 -8.83
N ILE A 82 -3.42 17.09 -9.21
CA ILE A 82 -2.90 15.75 -8.97
C ILE A 82 -1.98 15.38 -10.14
N ASN A 83 -0.74 15.04 -9.82
CA ASN A 83 0.28 14.62 -10.78
C ASN A 83 0.36 13.10 -10.87
N GLU A 84 0.27 12.39 -9.72
CA GLU A 84 0.35 10.93 -9.66
C GLU A 84 -0.67 10.36 -8.68
N ILE A 85 -1.16 9.16 -8.99
CA ILE A 85 -2.02 8.35 -8.13
C ILE A 85 -1.43 6.93 -8.12
N ASN A 86 -1.02 6.45 -6.93
CA ASN A 86 -0.37 5.15 -6.76
C ASN A 86 0.83 4.97 -7.70
N PHE A 87 1.65 6.03 -7.86
CA PHE A 87 2.85 6.07 -8.70
C PHE A 87 2.57 5.96 -10.22
N GLU A 88 1.33 6.17 -10.64
CA GLU A 88 0.92 6.19 -12.04
C GLU A 88 0.27 7.52 -12.43
N ALA A 89 0.22 7.81 -13.73
CA ALA A 89 -0.48 8.98 -14.23
C ALA A 89 -1.98 8.94 -13.86
N PRO A 90 -2.61 10.07 -13.49
CA PRO A 90 -4.00 10.10 -13.01
C PRO A 90 -5.02 9.53 -14.01
N GLU A 91 -4.68 9.51 -15.29
CA GLU A 91 -5.56 8.99 -16.35
C GLU A 91 -5.60 7.46 -16.38
N SER A 92 -4.53 6.78 -15.95
CA SER A 92 -4.46 5.32 -15.84
C SER A 92 -5.48 4.76 -14.84
N GLY A 93 -5.83 5.57 -13.84
CA GLY A 93 -6.77 5.18 -12.77
C GLY A 93 -8.21 4.93 -13.21
N ARG A 94 -8.64 5.42 -14.39
CA ARG A 94 -10.02 5.27 -14.87
C ARG A 94 -10.42 3.84 -15.21
N HIS A 95 -9.47 2.96 -15.49
CA HIS A 95 -9.70 1.57 -15.84
C HIS A 95 -9.33 0.57 -14.73
N LYS A 96 -9.12 1.07 -13.50
CA LYS A 96 -8.81 0.20 -12.37
C LYS A 96 -9.96 -0.73 -12.04
N VAL A 97 -9.69 -2.02 -12.09
CA VAL A 97 -10.60 -3.03 -11.55
C VAL A 97 -10.45 -3.00 -10.02
N HIS A 98 -11.53 -2.69 -9.34
CA HIS A 98 -11.52 -2.70 -7.88
C HIS A 98 -11.37 -4.12 -7.35
N PHE A 99 -10.65 -4.28 -6.24
CA PHE A 99 -10.42 -5.57 -5.60
C PHE A 99 -11.74 -6.32 -5.30
N ASP A 100 -12.77 -5.60 -4.87
CA ASP A 100 -14.09 -6.18 -4.58
C ASP A 100 -14.80 -6.77 -5.83
N ASN A 101 -14.40 -6.34 -7.02
CA ASN A 101 -14.94 -6.83 -8.29
C ASN A 101 -14.12 -7.98 -8.89
N LEU A 102 -13.00 -8.36 -8.25
CA LEU A 102 -12.21 -9.50 -8.69
C LEU A 102 -12.92 -10.81 -8.36
N THR A 103 -12.93 -11.73 -9.31
CA THR A 103 -13.45 -13.08 -9.08
C THR A 103 -12.46 -13.85 -8.21
N PRO A 104 -12.85 -14.36 -7.04
CA PRO A 104 -11.97 -15.18 -6.23
C PRO A 104 -11.69 -16.52 -6.95
N LEU A 105 -10.41 -16.83 -7.08
CA LEU A 105 -9.96 -18.10 -7.65
C LEU A 105 -9.26 -18.92 -6.58
N TYR A 106 -9.35 -20.24 -6.70
CA TYR A 106 -8.47 -21.13 -5.96
C TYR A 106 -7.04 -21.00 -6.51
N PRO A 107 -6.00 -21.22 -5.69
CA PRO A 107 -4.62 -21.25 -6.16
C PRO A 107 -4.47 -22.35 -7.21
N ASP A 108 -4.13 -21.98 -8.42
CA ASP A 108 -3.95 -22.87 -9.58
C ASP A 108 -2.47 -23.06 -9.94
N GLU A 109 -1.61 -22.23 -9.38
CA GLU A 109 -0.16 -22.30 -9.56
C GLU A 109 0.51 -22.87 -8.30
N TRP A 110 1.09 -24.05 -8.44
CA TRP A 110 1.76 -24.75 -7.33
C TRP A 110 3.09 -24.11 -6.98
N LEU A 111 3.32 -23.93 -5.71
CA LEU A 111 4.55 -23.43 -5.10
C LEU A 111 5.42 -24.61 -4.71
N ARG A 112 6.34 -25.02 -5.59
CA ARG A 112 7.22 -26.16 -5.37
C ARG A 112 8.25 -25.79 -4.31
N LEU A 113 8.24 -26.47 -3.18
CA LEU A 113 9.14 -26.21 -2.06
C LEU A 113 10.41 -27.09 -2.08
N GLU A 114 10.40 -28.21 -2.81
CA GLU A 114 11.57 -29.07 -2.95
C GLU A 114 12.64 -28.39 -3.82
N VAL A 115 13.80 -28.08 -3.25
CA VAL A 115 14.95 -27.45 -3.93
C VAL A 115 16.00 -28.53 -4.18
N GLU A 116 16.43 -28.69 -5.44
CA GLU A 116 17.37 -29.76 -5.86
C GLU A 116 18.80 -29.57 -5.32
N THR A 117 19.16 -28.38 -4.84
CA THR A 117 20.53 -27.98 -4.52
C THR A 117 20.92 -28.06 -3.05
N SER A 118 20.06 -28.48 -2.14
CA SER A 118 20.44 -28.57 -0.74
C SER A 118 21.28 -29.82 -0.48
N GLU A 119 22.55 -29.63 -0.10
CA GLU A 119 23.42 -30.69 0.44
C GLU A 119 22.81 -31.34 1.70
N ASP A 120 21.99 -30.60 2.42
CA ASP A 120 21.13 -31.06 3.48
C ASP A 120 19.82 -31.59 2.89
N LYS A 121 19.59 -32.87 3.03
CA LYS A 121 18.32 -33.52 2.67
C LYS A 121 17.16 -32.99 3.52
N ASP A 122 16.70 -31.78 3.20
CA ASP A 122 15.53 -31.23 3.87
C ASP A 122 14.27 -32.01 3.47
N MET A 123 13.98 -33.01 4.28
CA MET A 123 12.79 -33.83 4.10
C MET A 123 11.52 -33.03 4.39
N THR A 124 11.62 -31.90 5.08
CA THR A 124 10.46 -31.08 5.48
C THR A 124 9.72 -30.51 4.29
N SER A 125 10.44 -29.83 3.39
CA SER A 125 9.87 -29.24 2.16
C SER A 125 9.24 -30.30 1.26
N ARG A 126 9.91 -31.44 1.11
CA ARG A 126 9.39 -32.58 0.33
C ARG A 126 8.14 -33.21 0.95
N VAL A 127 8.10 -33.34 2.28
CA VAL A 127 6.90 -33.85 2.98
C VAL A 127 5.73 -32.88 2.82
N ILE A 128 5.97 -31.57 2.91
CA ILE A 128 4.92 -30.57 2.70
C ILE A 128 4.37 -30.64 1.28
N ASP A 129 5.23 -30.73 0.27
CA ASP A 129 4.82 -30.85 -1.13
C ASP A 129 3.96 -32.08 -1.40
N LEU A 130 4.21 -33.20 -0.70
CA LEU A 130 3.45 -34.45 -0.85
C LEU A 130 2.12 -34.45 -0.09
N VAL A 131 2.08 -33.87 1.11
CA VAL A 131 0.94 -34.00 2.04
C VAL A 131 0.04 -32.78 2.04
N ALA A 132 0.62 -31.59 1.92
CA ALA A 132 -0.07 -30.32 2.00
C ALA A 132 0.52 -29.30 0.99
N PRO A 133 0.41 -29.56 -0.31
CA PRO A 133 1.00 -28.67 -1.32
C PRO A 133 0.44 -27.26 -1.20
N LEU A 134 1.31 -26.26 -1.36
CA LEU A 134 0.98 -24.84 -1.28
C LEU A 134 0.87 -24.23 -2.68
N GLY A 135 -0.12 -23.37 -2.86
CA GLY A 135 -0.26 -22.59 -4.10
C GLY A 135 0.08 -21.12 -3.89
N LYS A 136 0.46 -20.44 -4.95
CA LYS A 136 0.71 -19.00 -4.93
C LYS A 136 -0.56 -18.24 -4.48
N GLY A 137 -0.39 -17.30 -3.54
CA GLY A 137 -1.51 -16.54 -2.95
C GLY A 137 -2.35 -17.28 -1.91
N GLN A 138 -2.06 -18.56 -1.62
CA GLN A 138 -2.77 -19.33 -0.61
C GLN A 138 -2.42 -18.85 0.80
N ARG A 139 -3.44 -18.78 1.67
CA ARG A 139 -3.25 -18.61 3.11
C ARG A 139 -3.17 -19.97 3.79
N ALA A 140 -2.08 -20.22 4.49
CA ALA A 140 -1.86 -21.45 5.23
C ALA A 140 -1.68 -21.18 6.73
N LEU A 141 -2.10 -22.14 7.56
CA LEU A 141 -1.93 -22.09 9.00
C LEU A 141 -1.05 -23.27 9.45
N ILE A 142 0.07 -22.96 10.11
CA ILE A 142 0.93 -23.97 10.72
C ILE A 142 0.62 -24.05 12.20
N VAL A 143 0.01 -25.15 12.61
CA VAL A 143 -0.30 -25.42 14.01
C VAL A 143 0.73 -26.38 14.58
N ALA A 144 1.43 -25.94 15.62
CA ALA A 144 2.46 -26.73 16.28
C ALA A 144 2.60 -26.32 17.75
N GLN A 145 2.94 -27.28 18.59
CA GLN A 145 3.25 -27.03 20.00
C GLN A 145 4.54 -26.17 20.12
N PRO A 146 4.76 -25.51 21.26
CA PRO A 146 6.02 -24.84 21.51
C PRO A 146 7.22 -25.79 21.37
N ARG A 147 8.32 -25.33 20.77
CA ARG A 147 9.58 -26.09 20.63
C ARG A 147 9.53 -27.31 19.69
N THR A 148 8.54 -27.43 18.82
CA THR A 148 8.41 -28.56 17.87
C THR A 148 8.95 -28.26 16.46
N GLY A 149 9.76 -27.23 16.29
CA GLY A 149 10.38 -26.90 15.02
C GLY A 149 9.54 -26.01 14.07
N LYS A 150 8.44 -25.39 14.56
CA LYS A 150 7.61 -24.49 13.74
C LYS A 150 8.41 -23.41 13.01
N THR A 151 9.36 -22.78 13.69
CA THR A 151 10.22 -21.75 13.10
C THR A 151 11.11 -22.31 12.00
N VAL A 152 11.63 -23.51 12.15
CA VAL A 152 12.44 -24.20 11.15
C VAL A 152 11.61 -24.47 9.89
N VAL A 153 10.39 -24.97 10.05
CA VAL A 153 9.45 -25.18 8.91
C VAL A 153 9.22 -23.87 8.15
N LEU A 154 8.97 -22.77 8.87
CA LEU A 154 8.76 -21.46 8.23
C LEU A 154 10.02 -20.95 7.51
N GLN A 155 11.20 -21.16 8.10
CA GLN A 155 12.47 -20.80 7.48
C GLN A 155 12.72 -21.62 6.20
N ASN A 156 12.45 -22.92 6.22
CA ASN A 156 12.62 -23.80 5.08
C ASN A 156 11.68 -23.40 3.94
N ILE A 157 10.39 -23.11 4.25
CA ILE A 157 9.43 -22.60 3.24
C ILE A 157 9.92 -21.28 2.66
N ALA A 158 10.35 -20.32 3.48
CA ALA A 158 10.85 -19.04 3.03
C ALA A 158 12.10 -19.21 2.12
N HIS A 159 13.03 -20.08 2.51
CA HIS A 159 14.21 -20.38 1.72
C HIS A 159 13.86 -20.99 0.35
N SER A 160 12.94 -21.96 0.35
CA SER A 160 12.47 -22.58 -0.91
C SER A 160 11.80 -21.60 -1.87
N ILE A 161 11.10 -20.57 -1.32
CA ILE A 161 10.46 -19.54 -2.15
C ILE A 161 11.46 -18.55 -2.74
N THR A 162 12.58 -18.33 -2.07
CA THR A 162 13.60 -17.35 -2.50
C THR A 162 14.71 -17.96 -3.36
N SER A 163 14.79 -19.27 -3.46
CA SER A 163 15.73 -20.00 -4.33
C SER A 163 15.21 -20.16 -5.73
#